data_2d1041ad0a5f98824517b142065fe426
#
_entry.id   2d1041ad0a5f98824517b142065fe426
#
_cell.length_a   1.000
_cell.length_b   1.000
_cell.length_c   1.000
_cell.angle_alpha   90.00
_cell.angle_beta   90.00
_cell.angle_gamma   90.00
#
_symmetry.space_group_name_H-M   'P 1'
#
loop_
_entity.id
_entity.type
_entity.pdbx_description
1 polymer ?
#
loop_
_entity_poly.entity_id
_entity_poly.type
_entity_poly.pdbx_seq_one_letter_code
_entity_poly.pdbx_strand_id
1 'polypeptide(L)' 'MENVRWGRRIRAFRRLKRLSQVELAKEMEMSVSILGQIEQGKRVPSERQLDKIASLLDIPIEELKGEIKAGE' A
#
# COMPACT_ATOMS: atom_id res chain seq x y z
N MET A 1 5.63 -8.17 11.75
CA MET A 1 4.80 -8.85 10.78
C MET A 1 4.78 -8.08 9.47
N GLU A 2 5.03 -8.78 8.38
CA GLU A 2 5.19 -8.12 7.09
C GLU A 2 3.92 -7.41 6.63
N ASN A 3 2.75 -8.04 6.82
CA ASN A 3 1.49 -7.43 6.39
C ASN A 3 1.19 -6.14 7.14
N VAL A 4 1.57 -6.05 8.42
CA VAL A 4 1.42 -4.81 9.20
C VAL A 4 2.35 -3.74 8.65
N ARG A 5 3.59 -4.12 8.36
CA ARG A 5 4.58 -3.20 7.80
C ARG A 5 4.13 -2.70 6.43
N TRP A 6 3.64 -3.60 5.59
CA TRP A 6 3.17 -3.22 4.25
C TRP A 6 2.01 -2.23 4.36
N GLY A 7 1.08 -2.50 5.26
CA GLY A 7 -0.06 -1.61 5.45
C GLY A 7 0.35 -0.21 5.87
N ARG A 8 1.30 -0.12 6.79
CA ARG A 8 1.81 1.17 7.24
C ARG A 8 2.49 1.93 6.12
N ARG A 9 3.25 1.24 5.29
CA ARG A 9 3.94 1.87 4.17
C ARG A 9 2.95 2.32 3.11
N ILE A 10 1.95 1.49 2.82
CA ILE A 10 0.89 1.88 1.88
C ILE A 10 0.24 3.18 2.37
N ARG A 11 -0.14 3.22 3.64
CA ARG A 11 -0.78 4.40 4.21
C ARG A 11 0.14 5.62 4.13
N ALA A 12 1.42 5.45 4.45
CA ALA A 12 2.38 6.56 4.44
C ALA A 12 2.56 7.11 3.03
N PHE A 13 2.77 6.25 2.05
CA PHE A 13 2.94 6.70 0.67
C PHE A 13 1.66 7.29 0.11
N ARG A 14 0.51 6.70 0.48
CA ARG A 14 -0.79 7.26 0.07
C ARG A 14 -0.92 8.71 0.54
N ARG A 15 -0.59 8.95 1.80
CA ARG A 15 -0.66 10.30 2.37
C ARG A 15 0.32 11.25 1.73
N LEU A 16 1.52 10.76 1.43
CA LEU A 16 2.52 11.57 0.73
C LEU A 16 2.00 12.03 -0.63
N LYS A 17 1.25 11.17 -1.30
CA LYS A 17 0.67 11.50 -2.60
C LYS A 17 -0.66 12.25 -2.48
N ARG A 18 -1.07 12.55 -1.26
CA ARG A 18 -2.30 13.30 -0.96
C ARG A 18 -3.55 12.61 -1.47
N LEU A 19 -3.54 11.28 -1.40
CA LEU A 19 -4.71 10.48 -1.77
C LEU A 19 -5.46 10.07 -0.52
N SER A 20 -6.79 10.17 -0.57
CA SER A 20 -7.62 9.63 0.50
C SER A 20 -7.76 8.13 0.33
N GLN A 21 -8.22 7.44 1.38
CA GLN A 21 -8.52 6.02 1.26
C GLN A 21 -9.57 5.78 0.17
N VAL A 22 -10.58 6.65 0.10
CA VAL A 22 -11.64 6.53 -0.90
C VAL A 22 -11.05 6.60 -2.31
N GLU A 23 -10.16 7.55 -2.53
CA GLU A 23 -9.55 7.73 -3.86
C GLU A 23 -8.70 6.52 -4.25
N LEU A 24 -7.86 6.04 -3.34
CA LEU A 24 -7.02 4.89 -3.65
C LEU A 24 -7.87 3.63 -3.82
N ALA A 25 -8.86 3.42 -2.96
CA ALA A 25 -9.73 2.26 -3.08
C ALA A 25 -10.44 2.25 -4.42
N LYS A 26 -10.91 3.42 -4.87
CA LYS A 26 -11.57 3.54 -6.17
C LYS A 26 -10.63 3.14 -7.31
N GLU A 27 -9.39 3.64 -7.26
CA GLU A 27 -8.39 3.30 -8.28
C GLU A 27 -8.03 1.81 -8.24
N MET A 28 -8.08 1.21 -7.07
CA MET A 28 -7.81 -0.21 -6.89
C MET A 28 -9.02 -1.08 -7.19
N GLU A 29 -10.18 -0.48 -7.42
CA GLU A 29 -11.44 -1.19 -7.65
C GLU A 29 -11.78 -2.09 -6.46
N MET A 30 -11.55 -1.58 -5.26
CA MET A 30 -11.89 -2.29 -4.03
C MET A 30 -12.65 -1.35 -3.10
N SER A 31 -13.31 -1.92 -2.10
CA SER A 31 -14.02 -1.12 -1.12
C SER A 31 -13.05 -0.41 -0.19
N VAL A 32 -13.48 0.73 0.36
CA VAL A 32 -12.71 1.44 1.37
C VAL A 32 -12.45 0.55 2.58
N SER A 33 -13.44 -0.28 2.93
CA SER A 33 -13.30 -1.20 4.06
C SER A 33 -12.14 -2.18 3.85
N ILE A 34 -12.03 -2.74 2.64
CA ILE A 34 -10.95 -3.66 2.30
C ILE A 34 -9.60 -2.94 2.36
N LEU A 35 -9.52 -1.76 1.76
CA LEU A 35 -8.27 -0.99 1.80
C LEU A 35 -7.89 -0.64 3.23
N GLY A 36 -8.85 -0.24 4.05
CA GLY A 36 -8.60 0.05 5.45
C GLY A 36 -8.03 -1.14 6.19
N GLN A 37 -8.56 -2.33 5.94
CA GLN A 37 -8.06 -3.55 6.55
C GLN A 37 -6.63 -3.86 6.12
N ILE A 38 -6.32 -3.61 4.84
CA ILE A 38 -4.95 -3.77 4.34
C ILE A 38 -4.01 -2.79 5.05
N GLU A 39 -4.40 -1.54 5.17
CA GLU A 39 -3.57 -0.52 5.81
C GLU A 39 -3.36 -0.81 7.30
N GLN A 40 -4.33 -1.45 7.94
CA GLN A 40 -4.22 -1.82 9.35
C GLN A 40 -3.48 -3.14 9.58
N GLY A 41 -3.13 -3.84 8.50
CA GLY A 41 -2.45 -5.12 8.61
C GLY A 41 -3.37 -6.29 8.93
N LYS A 42 -4.68 -6.07 8.83
CA LYS A 42 -5.67 -7.11 9.11
C LYS A 42 -5.96 -8.00 7.91
N ARG A 43 -5.54 -7.58 6.74
CA ARG A 43 -5.73 -8.32 5.49
C ARG A 43 -4.45 -8.24 4.68
N VAL A 44 -4.01 -9.39 4.17
CA VAL A 44 -2.79 -9.45 3.37
C VAL A 44 -3.15 -9.15 1.92
N PRO A 45 -2.55 -8.11 1.32
CA PRO A 45 -2.79 -7.85 -0.10
C PRO A 45 -2.08 -8.90 -0.95
N SER A 46 -2.67 -9.21 -2.11
CA SER A 46 -2.04 -10.11 -3.06
C SER A 46 -0.86 -9.40 -3.73
N GLU A 47 0.01 -10.19 -4.37
CA GLU A 47 1.11 -9.60 -5.14
C GLU A 47 0.59 -8.69 -6.24
N ARG A 48 -0.49 -9.07 -6.91
CA ARG A 48 -1.11 -8.24 -7.93
C ARG A 48 -1.59 -6.91 -7.34
N GLN A 49 -2.20 -6.96 -6.16
CA GLN A 49 -2.65 -5.75 -5.49
C GLN A 49 -1.49 -4.86 -5.10
N LEU A 50 -0.41 -5.45 -4.58
CA LEU A 50 0.78 -4.69 -4.21
C LEU A 50 1.40 -4.03 -5.44
N ASP A 51 1.51 -4.76 -6.56
CA ASP A 51 2.02 -4.20 -7.79
C ASP A 51 1.19 -3.01 -8.25
N LYS A 52 -0.13 -3.15 -8.20
CA LYS A 52 -1.01 -2.07 -8.63
C LYS A 52 -0.91 -0.86 -7.71
N ILE A 53 -0.86 -1.09 -6.40
CA ILE A 53 -0.69 0.00 -5.44
C ILE A 53 0.62 0.74 -5.69
N ALA A 54 1.71 0.00 -5.86
CA ALA A 54 3.02 0.60 -6.12
C ALA A 54 2.99 1.45 -7.39
N SER A 55 2.35 0.94 -8.43
CA SER A 55 2.21 1.67 -9.69
C SER A 55 1.41 2.95 -9.50
N LEU A 56 0.28 2.88 -8.79
CA LEU A 56 -0.56 4.05 -8.54
C LEU A 56 0.14 5.09 -7.68
N LEU A 57 0.97 4.63 -6.73
CA LEU A 57 1.72 5.52 -5.87
C LEU A 57 3.05 5.96 -6.47
N ASP A 58 3.37 5.43 -7.65
CA ASP A 58 4.60 5.78 -8.39
C ASP A 58 5.84 5.50 -7.58
N ILE A 59 5.91 4.31 -6.98
CA ILE A 59 7.07 3.86 -6.22
C ILE A 59 7.42 2.44 -6.63
N PRO A 60 8.70 2.03 -6.49
CA PRO A 60 9.07 0.64 -6.75
C PRO A 60 8.39 -0.29 -5.76
N ILE A 61 8.05 -1.50 -6.21
CA ILE A 61 7.40 -2.47 -5.34
C ILE A 61 8.28 -2.82 -4.13
N GLU A 62 9.59 -2.83 -4.32
CA GLU A 62 10.55 -3.12 -3.25
C GLU A 62 10.45 -2.08 -2.13
N GLU A 63 10.25 -0.82 -2.52
CA GLU A 63 10.09 0.24 -1.54
C GLU A 63 8.78 0.12 -0.79
N LEU A 64 7.71 -0.25 -1.50
CA LEU A 64 6.43 -0.48 -0.86
C LEU A 64 6.51 -1.59 0.16
N LYS A 65 7.23 -2.67 -0.16
CA LYS A 65 7.40 -3.79 0.75
C LYS A 65 8.43 -3.53 1.85
N GLY A 66 9.20 -2.44 1.72
CA GLY A 66 10.24 -2.15 2.69
C GLY A 66 11.48 -3.01 2.54
N GLU A 67 11.74 -3.50 1.32
CA GLU A 67 12.87 -4.37 1.05
C GLU A 67 14.14 -3.60 0.72
N ILE A 68 14.01 -2.32 0.37
CA ILE A 68 15.17 -1.47 0.13
C ILE A 68 15.76 -1.07 1.47
N LYS A 69 17.04 -1.35 1.67
CA LYS A 69 17.71 -1.04 2.94
C LYS A 69 18.55 0.22 2.76
N ALA A 70 18.43 1.12 3.73
CA ALA A 70 19.23 2.33 3.72
C ALA A 70 20.71 1.97 3.84
N GLY A 71 21.54 2.61 3.05
CA GLY A 71 22.99 2.43 3.11
C GLY A 71 23.54 1.25 2.34
N GLU A 72 22.71 0.57 1.62
CA GLU A 72 23.19 -0.53 0.78
C GLU A 72 23.33 -0.12 -0.67
#